data_6af0fa61694c88f629e4aae1d0dfc6d7
#
_entry.id   6af0fa61694c88f629e4aae1d0dfc6d7
#
_cell.length_a   1.000
_cell.length_b   1.000
_cell.length_c   1.000
_cell.angle_alpha   90.00
_cell.angle_beta   90.00
_cell.angle_gamma   90.00
#
_symmetry.space_group_name_H-M   'P 1'
#
loop_
_entity.id
_entity.type
_entity.pdbx_description
1 polymer ?
#
loop_
_entity_poly.entity_id
_entity_poly.type
_entity_poly.pdbx_seq_one_letter_code
_entity_poly.pdbx_strand_id
1 'polypeptide(L)'
;MNMRKIIKQPFIIFGSIFFVSTMVLTGMLIHQVKGMAGGSNEALKPNTPLVENDKREYHLSKTATGYQKEIFDELLEAQKDYQNSQTEQTTQAYATAIVKNFIADFYTWTNKVNHSDVGGVQFIDKEMRPAFKKQAIDGYYETLDYYLENEDASSLMSVNKVQITNVNLNDVIEVEGDEDEMEQLDCISLQANWSYEPMGLAEETSLQTTATFILTKVDGDLFINAILSE
;
A
#
# COMPACT_ATOMS: atom_id res chain seq x y z
N MET A 1 11.96 -20.32 -12.06
CA MET A 1 10.88 -19.52 -11.47
C MET A 1 11.27 -19.30 -10.02
N ASN A 2 11.74 -18.11 -9.67
CA ASN A 2 12.15 -17.82 -8.30
C ASN A 2 10.90 -17.43 -7.50
N MET A 3 10.37 -18.36 -6.72
CA MET A 3 9.33 -18.06 -5.74
C MET A 3 9.92 -17.20 -4.63
N ARG A 4 9.32 -16.04 -4.40
CA ARG A 4 9.71 -15.14 -3.31
C ARG A 4 8.89 -15.50 -2.08
N LYS A 5 9.56 -15.82 -0.96
CA LYS A 5 8.88 -16.10 0.31
C LYS A 5 8.42 -14.81 0.95
N ILE A 6 7.12 -14.68 1.14
CA ILE A 6 6.53 -13.60 1.93
C ILE A 6 5.87 -14.25 3.14
N ILE A 7 6.41 -13.96 4.32
CA ILE A 7 5.86 -14.42 5.59
C ILE A 7 4.61 -13.57 5.90
N LYS A 8 3.55 -14.19 6.42
CA LYS A 8 2.34 -13.52 6.93
C LYS A 8 2.66 -12.57 8.11
N GLN A 9 3.50 -11.62 7.88
CA GLN A 9 3.55 -10.41 8.70
C GLN A 9 2.87 -9.30 7.91
N PRO A 10 1.92 -8.58 8.50
CA PRO A 10 1.27 -7.49 7.78
C PRO A 10 2.34 -6.48 7.38
N PHE A 11 2.50 -6.27 6.11
CA PHE A 11 3.34 -5.25 5.50
C PHE A 11 4.81 -5.21 5.95
N ILE A 12 5.69 -5.78 5.13
CA ILE A 12 7.13 -5.49 5.26
C ILE A 12 7.42 -4.29 4.34
N ILE A 13 7.45 -3.09 4.92
CA ILE A 13 8.03 -1.92 4.27
C ILE A 13 9.51 -1.94 4.60
N PHE A 14 10.34 -2.52 3.72
CA PHE A 14 11.78 -2.35 3.81
C PHE A 14 12.19 -1.11 3.02
N GLY A 15 12.20 0.02 3.67
CA GLY A 15 12.99 1.15 3.27
C GLY A 15 14.29 1.12 4.05
N SER A 16 15.41 0.99 3.38
CA SER A 16 16.70 1.19 4.01
C SER A 16 16.94 2.68 4.21
N ILE A 17 16.35 3.24 5.25
CA ILE A 17 16.87 4.42 5.91
C ILE A 17 16.81 4.16 7.41
N PHE A 18 18.02 4.13 7.99
CA PHE A 18 18.36 3.92 9.39
C PHE A 18 18.28 2.50 9.93
N PHE A 19 19.45 2.01 9.88
CA PHE A 19 20.16 1.08 10.73
C PHE A 19 19.73 1.05 12.19
N VAL A 20 19.86 -0.15 12.66
CA VAL A 20 20.26 -0.67 13.95
C VAL A 20 19.12 -1.24 14.77
N SER A 21 19.20 -2.58 14.72
CA SER A 21 18.92 -3.45 15.86
C SER A 21 17.50 -3.47 16.40
N THR A 22 16.78 -4.47 16.03
CA THR A 22 16.56 -5.63 16.90
C THR A 22 15.68 -6.65 16.20
N MET A 23 16.28 -7.71 15.79
CA MET A 23 15.61 -9.02 15.77
C MET A 23 15.11 -9.31 17.18
N VAL A 24 14.01 -10.01 17.27
CA VAL A 24 13.34 -10.57 18.43
C VAL A 24 12.16 -9.73 18.89
N LEU A 25 11.00 -10.09 18.39
CA LEU A 25 9.75 -10.32 19.15
C LEU A 25 8.58 -10.55 18.18
N THR A 26 8.65 -11.63 17.46
CA THR A 26 7.52 -12.16 16.70
C THR A 26 7.09 -13.45 17.36
N GLY A 27 5.97 -13.43 18.05
CA GLY A 27 5.46 -14.66 18.65
C GLY A 27 4.38 -14.51 19.69
N MET A 28 3.65 -13.38 19.76
CA MET A 28 2.60 -13.27 20.81
C MET A 28 1.52 -12.24 20.49
N LEU A 29 0.75 -12.37 19.42
CA LEU A 29 -0.46 -11.54 19.28
C LEU A 29 -1.60 -12.16 18.44
N ILE A 30 -1.62 -13.46 18.18
CA ILE A 30 -2.77 -14.09 17.50
C ILE A 30 -3.66 -14.92 18.46
N HIS A 31 -3.55 -14.73 19.77
CA HIS A 31 -4.30 -15.58 20.73
C HIS A 31 -5.37 -14.86 21.56
N GLN A 32 -5.86 -13.67 21.18
CA GLN A 32 -6.89 -12.97 21.98
C GLN A 32 -8.19 -12.56 21.26
N VAL A 33 -8.50 -13.09 20.09
CA VAL A 33 -9.83 -12.81 19.44
C VAL A 33 -10.75 -14.03 19.39
N LYS A 34 -10.42 -15.13 20.07
CA LYS A 34 -11.32 -16.29 20.19
C LYS A 34 -11.98 -16.38 21.56
N GLY A 35 -12.81 -15.39 21.93
CA GLY A 35 -13.49 -15.47 23.22
C GLY A 35 -14.53 -14.41 23.48
N MET A 36 -15.47 -14.17 22.57
CA MET A 36 -16.75 -13.52 22.89
C MET A 36 -17.76 -13.77 21.76
N ALA A 37 -18.33 -14.96 21.73
CA ALA A 37 -19.57 -15.24 21.03
C ALA A 37 -20.42 -16.12 21.93
N GLY A 38 -21.25 -15.49 22.71
CA GLY A 38 -22.29 -16.14 23.50
C GLY A 38 -23.57 -15.32 23.49
N GLY A 39 -24.61 -15.83 22.80
CA GLY A 39 -26.00 -15.51 23.11
C GLY A 39 -26.76 -14.65 22.11
N SER A 40 -27.54 -15.21 21.24
CA SER A 40 -28.98 -15.42 21.30
C SER A 40 -29.57 -15.72 19.91
N ASN A 41 -30.30 -16.83 19.83
CA ASN A 41 -31.08 -17.23 18.67
C ASN A 41 -32.26 -16.25 18.45
N GLU A 42 -32.25 -15.54 17.32
CA GLU A 42 -33.47 -15.09 16.67
C GLU A 42 -33.40 -15.49 15.21
N ALA A 43 -34.42 -16.29 14.81
CA ALA A 43 -34.61 -16.76 13.45
C ALA A 43 -34.91 -15.55 12.53
N LEU A 44 -33.93 -15.14 11.75
CA LEU A 44 -34.11 -14.12 10.71
C LEU A 44 -34.47 -14.80 9.39
N LYS A 45 -35.59 -14.30 8.81
CA LYS A 45 -36.09 -14.63 7.47
C LYS A 45 -35.01 -14.46 6.41
N PRO A 46 -35.04 -15.21 5.29
CA PRO A 46 -34.08 -15.06 4.21
C PRO A 46 -34.30 -13.69 3.54
N ASN A 47 -33.46 -12.73 3.90
CA ASN A 47 -33.30 -11.53 3.09
C ASN A 47 -32.36 -11.92 1.92
N THR A 48 -32.90 -11.77 0.71
CA THR A 48 -32.12 -11.69 -0.52
C THR A 48 -30.94 -10.72 -0.28
N PRO A 49 -29.67 -11.13 -0.47
CA PRO A 49 -28.58 -10.17 -0.40
C PRO A 49 -28.78 -9.18 -1.55
N LEU A 50 -29.09 -7.94 -1.20
CA LEU A 50 -28.78 -6.81 -2.05
C LEU A 50 -27.25 -6.87 -2.21
N VAL A 51 -26.77 -7.25 -3.38
CA VAL A 51 -25.39 -7.01 -3.79
C VAL A 51 -25.30 -5.49 -3.95
N GLU A 52 -25.09 -4.81 -2.86
CA GLU A 52 -24.64 -3.44 -2.84
C GLU A 52 -23.24 -3.51 -3.43
N ASN A 53 -23.11 -3.11 -4.68
CA ASN A 53 -21.86 -2.99 -5.39
C ASN A 53 -21.16 -1.79 -4.74
N ASP A 54 -20.49 -2.03 -3.61
CA ASP A 54 -19.79 -1.03 -2.82
C ASP A 54 -18.52 -0.64 -3.61
N LYS A 55 -18.75 0.22 -4.63
CA LYS A 55 -17.68 0.69 -5.50
C LYS A 55 -16.68 1.45 -4.64
N ARG A 56 -15.46 0.96 -4.65
CA ARG A 56 -14.34 1.65 -3.97
C ARG A 56 -14.23 3.08 -4.48
N GLU A 57 -14.35 4.04 -3.58
CA GLU A 57 -14.21 5.44 -3.86
C GLU A 57 -12.81 5.90 -3.45
N TYR A 58 -12.08 6.48 -4.39
CA TYR A 58 -10.78 7.06 -4.15
C TYR A 58 -10.89 8.55 -3.81
N HIS A 59 -10.05 9.00 -2.90
CA HIS A 59 -10.01 10.39 -2.46
C HIS A 59 -8.63 11.00 -2.68
N LEU A 60 -8.63 12.21 -3.21
CA LEU A 60 -7.43 13.01 -3.36
C LEU A 60 -7.34 14.02 -2.21
N SER A 61 -6.16 14.14 -1.58
CA SER A 61 -5.93 15.15 -0.55
C SER A 61 -6.16 16.56 -1.09
N LYS A 62 -6.68 17.46 -0.26
CA LYS A 62 -6.83 18.88 -0.60
C LYS A 62 -5.49 19.56 -0.84
N THR A 63 -4.42 19.04 -0.22
CA THR A 63 -3.04 19.50 -0.33
C THR A 63 -2.24 18.77 -1.41
N ALA A 64 -2.91 17.96 -2.26
CA ALA A 64 -2.26 17.19 -3.31
C ALA A 64 -1.46 18.06 -4.28
N THR A 65 -0.27 17.58 -4.64
CA THR A 65 0.62 18.21 -5.60
C THR A 65 0.03 18.23 -7.02
N GLY A 66 0.64 18.96 -7.95
CA GLY A 66 0.24 18.95 -9.37
C GLY A 66 0.34 17.54 -9.96
N TYR A 67 1.44 16.82 -9.68
CA TYR A 67 1.66 15.46 -10.15
C TYR A 67 0.61 14.48 -9.59
N GLN A 68 0.29 14.56 -8.30
CA GLN A 68 -0.75 13.72 -7.70
C GLN A 68 -2.11 13.92 -8.35
N LYS A 69 -2.47 15.16 -8.70
CA LYS A 69 -3.73 15.46 -9.41
C LYS A 69 -3.79 14.83 -10.78
N GLU A 70 -2.70 14.95 -11.55
CA GLU A 70 -2.59 14.36 -12.89
C GLU A 70 -2.80 12.85 -12.88
N ILE A 71 -2.03 12.11 -12.04
CA ILE A 71 -2.13 10.65 -12.00
C ILE A 71 -3.41 10.15 -11.30
N PHE A 72 -4.09 10.99 -10.53
CA PHE A 72 -5.37 10.67 -9.93
C PHE A 72 -6.49 10.57 -10.97
N ASP A 73 -6.49 11.45 -11.94
CA ASP A 73 -7.44 11.38 -13.07
C ASP A 73 -7.20 10.10 -13.90
N GLU A 74 -5.93 9.69 -14.12
CA GLU A 74 -5.58 8.40 -14.74
C GLU A 74 -6.13 7.21 -13.91
N LEU A 75 -6.07 7.29 -12.57
CA LEU A 75 -6.58 6.24 -11.69
C LEU A 75 -8.09 6.05 -11.82
N LEU A 76 -8.84 7.16 -11.84
CA LEU A 76 -10.31 7.09 -11.94
C LEU A 76 -10.76 6.52 -13.29
N GLU A 77 -10.07 6.85 -14.39
CA GLU A 77 -10.33 6.30 -15.71
C GLU A 77 -10.01 4.79 -15.74
N ALA A 78 -8.83 4.41 -15.28
CA ALA A 78 -8.40 3.01 -15.24
C ALA A 78 -9.30 2.14 -14.35
N GLN A 79 -9.77 2.67 -13.21
CA GLN A 79 -10.73 1.99 -12.34
C GLN A 79 -12.05 1.75 -13.07
N LYS A 80 -12.58 2.77 -13.74
CA LYS A 80 -13.83 2.65 -14.51
C LYS A 80 -13.72 1.60 -15.60
N ASP A 81 -12.62 1.57 -16.35
CA ASP A 81 -12.41 0.60 -17.42
C ASP A 81 -12.27 -0.82 -16.88
N TYR A 82 -11.54 -1.00 -15.78
CA TYR A 82 -11.40 -2.28 -15.08
C TYR A 82 -12.75 -2.80 -14.54
N GLN A 83 -13.59 -1.92 -13.97
CA GLN A 83 -14.93 -2.27 -13.49
C GLN A 83 -15.88 -2.67 -14.63
N ASN A 84 -15.71 -2.08 -15.81
CA ASN A 84 -16.51 -2.41 -16.99
C ASN A 84 -16.09 -3.72 -17.64
N SER A 85 -14.79 -4.02 -17.66
CA SER A 85 -14.25 -5.24 -18.28
C SER A 85 -12.87 -5.56 -17.72
N GLN A 86 -12.74 -6.70 -17.06
CA GLN A 86 -11.49 -7.17 -16.44
C GLN A 86 -10.66 -7.98 -17.48
N THR A 87 -10.12 -7.30 -18.47
CA THR A 87 -9.13 -7.85 -19.40
C THR A 87 -7.71 -7.70 -18.84
N GLU A 88 -6.72 -8.38 -19.43
CA GLU A 88 -5.30 -8.17 -19.08
C GLU A 88 -4.90 -6.70 -19.20
N GLN A 89 -5.35 -6.01 -20.28
CA GLN A 89 -5.04 -4.62 -20.53
C GLN A 89 -5.62 -3.69 -19.43
N THR A 90 -6.90 -3.84 -19.09
CA THR A 90 -7.55 -3.01 -18.07
C THR A 90 -7.02 -3.33 -16.68
N THR A 91 -6.69 -4.59 -16.40
CA THR A 91 -6.06 -5.02 -15.15
C THR A 91 -4.67 -4.41 -15.00
N GLN A 92 -3.85 -4.46 -16.05
CA GLN A 92 -2.53 -3.84 -16.05
C GLN A 92 -2.59 -2.32 -15.86
N ALA A 93 -3.49 -1.65 -16.57
CA ALA A 93 -3.67 -0.21 -16.48
C ALA A 93 -4.08 0.20 -15.04
N TYR A 94 -5.06 -0.51 -14.47
CA TYR A 94 -5.55 -0.21 -13.13
C TYR A 94 -4.50 -0.53 -12.04
N ALA A 95 -3.82 -1.68 -12.10
CA ALA A 95 -2.73 -2.00 -11.19
C ALA A 95 -1.59 -0.96 -11.24
N THR A 96 -1.23 -0.51 -12.47
CA THR A 96 -0.25 0.56 -12.69
C THR A 96 -0.70 1.87 -12.02
N ALA A 97 -1.95 2.27 -12.20
CA ALA A 97 -2.49 3.51 -11.64
C ALA A 97 -2.54 3.46 -10.11
N ILE A 98 -2.92 2.32 -9.51
CA ILE A 98 -2.87 2.08 -8.05
C ILE A 98 -1.46 2.31 -7.52
N VAL A 99 -0.45 1.67 -8.10
CA VAL A 99 0.94 1.77 -7.62
C VAL A 99 1.49 3.19 -7.78
N LYS A 100 1.25 3.86 -8.91
CA LYS A 100 1.66 5.26 -9.12
C LYS A 100 1.08 6.18 -8.05
N ASN A 101 -0.22 6.09 -7.81
CA ASN A 101 -0.92 6.92 -6.83
C ASN A 101 -0.50 6.61 -5.39
N PHE A 102 -0.28 5.33 -5.06
CA PHE A 102 0.27 4.94 -3.77
C PHE A 102 1.64 5.58 -3.53
N ILE A 103 2.58 5.44 -4.48
CA ILE A 103 3.93 5.99 -4.36
C ILE A 103 3.87 7.52 -4.19
N ALA A 104 3.11 8.20 -5.05
CA ALA A 104 2.99 9.65 -5.00
C ALA A 104 2.37 10.15 -3.70
N ASP A 105 1.42 9.41 -3.10
CA ASP A 105 0.82 9.82 -1.83
C ASP A 105 1.68 9.40 -0.63
N PHE A 106 2.20 8.17 -0.60
CA PHE A 106 2.98 7.67 0.54
C PHE A 106 4.34 8.34 0.68
N TYR A 107 5.09 8.50 -0.41
CA TYR A 107 6.45 9.02 -0.37
C TYR A 107 6.55 10.55 -0.50
N THR A 108 5.43 11.28 -0.54
CA THR A 108 5.41 12.75 -0.51
C THR A 108 5.13 13.27 0.89
N TRP A 109 6.04 14.09 1.44
CA TRP A 109 5.94 14.72 2.76
C TRP A 109 5.42 16.16 2.71
N THR A 110 5.64 16.86 1.59
CA THR A 110 5.26 18.28 1.43
C THR A 110 3.76 18.56 1.63
N ASN A 111 2.91 17.55 1.51
CA ASN A 111 1.46 17.66 1.65
C ASN A 111 0.91 17.03 2.95
N LYS A 112 1.77 16.61 3.87
CA LYS A 112 1.38 16.02 5.16
C LYS A 112 1.33 17.10 6.24
N VAL A 113 0.46 16.87 7.23
CA VAL A 113 0.29 17.80 8.35
C VAL A 113 0.99 17.35 9.64
N ASN A 114 1.24 16.04 9.78
CA ASN A 114 2.00 15.43 10.87
C ASN A 114 2.33 13.97 10.55
N HIS A 115 3.11 13.30 11.42
CA HIS A 115 3.52 11.88 11.24
C HIS A 115 2.35 10.88 11.19
N SER A 116 1.17 11.23 11.70
CA SER A 116 -0.01 10.36 11.65
C SER A 116 -0.82 10.51 10.35
N ASP A 117 -0.48 11.48 9.51
CA ASP A 117 -1.08 11.70 8.19
C ASP A 117 -0.45 10.78 7.15
N VAL A 118 -0.69 9.47 7.30
CA VAL A 118 -0.10 8.43 6.46
C VAL A 118 -0.77 8.39 5.09
N GLY A 119 0.02 8.64 4.04
CA GLY A 119 -0.42 8.53 2.65
C GLY A 119 -0.62 7.08 2.19
N GLY A 120 -1.27 6.88 1.05
CA GLY A 120 -1.39 5.58 0.39
C GLY A 120 -2.34 4.57 1.04
N VAL A 121 -2.89 4.87 2.23
CA VAL A 121 -3.72 3.93 3.02
C VAL A 121 -4.93 3.40 2.25
N GLN A 122 -5.51 4.21 1.38
CA GLN A 122 -6.67 3.81 0.59
C GLN A 122 -6.38 2.70 -0.42
N PHE A 123 -5.10 2.48 -0.80
CA PHE A 123 -4.67 1.44 -1.73
C PHE A 123 -4.38 0.10 -1.05
N ILE A 124 -4.39 0.06 0.28
CA ILE A 124 -4.17 -1.11 1.11
C ILE A 124 -5.51 -1.78 1.43
N ASP A 125 -5.53 -3.12 1.50
CA ASP A 125 -6.71 -3.83 1.95
C ASP A 125 -7.18 -3.34 3.33
N LYS A 126 -8.49 -3.21 3.53
CA LYS A 126 -9.07 -2.63 4.74
C LYS A 126 -8.64 -3.33 6.04
N GLU A 127 -8.43 -4.64 5.97
CA GLU A 127 -8.02 -5.44 7.14
C GLU A 127 -6.56 -5.19 7.51
N MET A 128 -5.73 -4.87 6.52
CA MET A 128 -4.30 -4.59 6.71
C MET A 128 -4.00 -3.13 7.07
N ARG A 129 -4.93 -2.19 6.83
CA ARG A 129 -4.71 -0.74 7.06
C ARG A 129 -4.23 -0.37 8.45
N PRO A 130 -4.76 -0.95 9.56
CA PRO A 130 -4.28 -0.61 10.90
C PRO A 130 -2.80 -0.96 11.12
N ALA A 131 -2.39 -2.16 10.67
CA ALA A 131 -1.01 -2.61 10.76
C ALA A 131 -0.08 -1.78 9.85
N PHE A 132 -0.51 -1.52 8.62
CA PHE A 132 0.21 -0.64 7.69
C PHE A 132 0.45 0.75 8.26
N LYS A 133 -0.60 1.41 8.78
CA LYS A 133 -0.48 2.73 9.41
C LYS A 133 0.50 2.73 10.57
N LYS A 134 0.40 1.73 11.45
CA LYS A 134 1.31 1.62 12.59
C LYS A 134 2.77 1.51 12.13
N GLN A 135 3.06 0.62 11.17
CA GLN A 135 4.41 0.45 10.64
C GLN A 135 4.93 1.72 9.94
N ALA A 136 4.06 2.41 9.19
CA ALA A 136 4.42 3.65 8.54
C ALA A 136 4.79 4.74 9.55
N ILE A 137 3.99 4.91 10.61
CA ILE A 137 4.22 5.89 11.68
C ILE A 137 5.51 5.56 12.46
N ASP A 138 5.70 4.29 12.85
CA ASP A 138 6.84 3.84 13.64
C ASP A 138 8.14 3.75 12.80
N GLY A 139 8.06 3.91 11.50
CA GLY A 139 9.19 3.82 10.56
C GLY A 139 9.32 5.04 9.66
N TYR A 140 8.72 4.98 8.46
CA TYR A 140 8.94 5.99 7.42
C TYR A 140 8.53 7.41 7.82
N TYR A 141 7.51 7.56 8.66
CA TYR A 141 6.99 8.85 9.13
C TYR A 141 7.51 9.24 10.53
N GLU A 142 8.34 8.42 11.19
CA GLU A 142 8.79 8.65 12.58
C GLU A 142 9.37 10.05 12.80
N THR A 143 10.15 10.55 11.86
CA THR A 143 10.82 11.86 11.97
C THR A 143 10.10 13.00 11.27
N LEU A 144 8.95 12.76 10.65
CA LEU A 144 8.26 13.75 9.81
C LEU A 144 7.95 15.04 10.58
N ASP A 145 7.44 14.95 11.81
CA ASP A 145 7.08 16.15 12.60
C ASP A 145 8.30 17.06 12.83
N TYR A 146 9.48 16.46 13.07
CA TYR A 146 10.73 17.22 13.21
C TYR A 146 11.05 18.01 11.93
N TYR A 147 10.92 17.40 10.75
CA TYR A 147 11.18 18.07 9.48
C TYR A 147 10.11 19.13 9.16
N LEU A 148 8.85 18.87 9.46
CA LEU A 148 7.78 19.86 9.28
C LEU A 148 7.95 21.12 10.14
N GLU A 149 8.55 21.01 11.33
CA GLU A 149 8.78 22.12 12.26
C GLU A 149 10.08 22.89 11.99
N ASN A 150 11.10 22.24 11.43
CA ASN A 150 12.46 22.80 11.38
C ASN A 150 12.97 23.06 9.96
N GLU A 151 12.29 22.56 8.91
CA GLU A 151 12.74 22.70 7.53
C GLU A 151 11.72 23.46 6.68
N ASP A 152 12.21 24.11 5.64
CA ASP A 152 11.34 24.73 4.64
C ASP A 152 10.64 23.66 3.80
N ALA A 153 9.43 23.94 3.33
CA ALA A 153 8.66 23.02 2.48
C ALA A 153 9.42 22.54 1.23
N SER A 154 10.34 23.36 0.70
CA SER A 154 11.20 22.99 -0.44
C SER A 154 12.27 21.95 -0.11
N SER A 155 12.53 21.71 1.18
CA SER A 155 13.46 20.68 1.65
C SER A 155 12.76 19.35 1.92
N LEU A 156 11.43 19.28 1.88
CA LEU A 156 10.67 18.08 2.13
C LEU A 156 10.52 17.24 0.85
N MET A 157 10.46 15.94 1.01
CA MET A 157 10.26 14.99 -0.09
C MET A 157 8.93 15.24 -0.82
N SER A 158 9.00 15.33 -2.14
CA SER A 158 7.84 15.44 -3.03
C SER A 158 8.09 14.60 -4.28
N VAL A 159 7.34 13.53 -4.43
CA VAL A 159 7.42 12.67 -5.63
C VAL A 159 6.94 13.48 -6.84
N ASN A 160 7.78 13.54 -7.90
CA ASN A 160 7.46 14.26 -9.13
C ASN A 160 7.29 13.34 -10.34
N LYS A 161 7.72 12.10 -10.25
CA LYS A 161 7.58 11.11 -11.33
C LYS A 161 7.62 9.70 -10.78
N VAL A 162 6.72 8.85 -11.28
CA VAL A 162 6.74 7.39 -11.06
C VAL A 162 6.75 6.69 -12.41
N GLN A 163 7.63 5.70 -12.56
CA GLN A 163 7.75 4.87 -13.75
C GLN A 163 7.60 3.41 -13.36
N ILE A 164 6.62 2.71 -13.94
CA ILE A 164 6.50 1.27 -13.84
C ILE A 164 7.44 0.65 -14.87
N THR A 165 8.37 -0.17 -14.42
CA THR A 165 9.43 -0.76 -15.26
C THR A 165 9.12 -2.19 -15.66
N ASN A 166 8.32 -2.90 -14.86
CA ASN A 166 7.89 -4.26 -15.15
C ASN A 166 6.52 -4.54 -14.53
N VAL A 167 5.70 -5.33 -15.22
CA VAL A 167 4.39 -5.83 -14.72
C VAL A 167 4.29 -7.31 -15.03
N ASN A 168 4.00 -8.12 -14.02
CA ASN A 168 3.65 -9.52 -14.18
C ASN A 168 2.24 -9.74 -13.60
N LEU A 169 1.27 -10.00 -14.48
CA LEU A 169 -0.14 -10.18 -14.11
C LEU A 169 -0.45 -11.56 -13.53
N ASN A 170 0.44 -12.53 -13.71
CA ASN A 170 0.27 -13.92 -13.30
C ASN A 170 1.46 -14.35 -12.46
N ASP A 171 1.77 -13.59 -11.43
CA ASP A 171 2.80 -13.92 -10.46
C ASP A 171 2.22 -14.76 -9.32
N VAL A 172 3.07 -15.50 -8.63
CA VAL A 172 2.68 -16.34 -7.51
C VAL A 172 3.68 -16.12 -6.38
N ILE A 173 3.14 -15.82 -5.20
CA ILE A 173 3.94 -15.72 -3.98
C ILE A 173 3.57 -16.84 -3.01
N GLU A 174 4.55 -17.24 -2.20
CA GLU A 174 4.30 -18.12 -1.06
C GLU A 174 4.01 -17.25 0.18
N VAL A 175 2.90 -17.51 0.83
CA VAL A 175 2.49 -16.86 2.10
C VAL A 175 2.34 -17.93 3.16
N GLU A 176 2.59 -17.58 4.40
CA GLU A 176 2.36 -18.47 5.53
C GLU A 176 0.85 -18.58 5.79
N GLY A 177 0.30 -19.77 5.60
CA GLY A 177 -1.09 -20.13 5.83
C GLY A 177 -1.42 -20.35 7.31
N ASP A 178 -2.63 -20.82 7.59
CA ASP A 178 -2.99 -21.31 8.91
C ASP A 178 -2.21 -22.61 9.20
N GLU A 179 -1.81 -22.82 10.46
CA GLU A 179 -1.09 -24.02 10.92
C GLU A 179 0.38 -24.15 10.42
N ASP A 180 1.07 -23.02 10.13
CA ASP A 180 2.46 -22.97 9.62
C ASP A 180 2.64 -23.65 8.24
N GLU A 181 1.57 -23.87 7.48
CA GLU A 181 1.65 -24.34 6.11
C GLU A 181 1.90 -23.17 5.14
N MET A 182 2.70 -23.43 4.10
CA MET A 182 2.95 -22.45 3.04
C MET A 182 1.87 -22.58 1.97
N GLU A 183 1.15 -21.49 1.72
CA GLU A 183 0.13 -21.40 0.67
C GLU A 183 0.63 -20.59 -0.51
N GLN A 184 0.21 -20.95 -1.72
CA GLN A 184 0.47 -20.16 -2.92
C GLN A 184 -0.68 -19.17 -3.13
N LEU A 185 -0.32 -17.90 -3.31
CA LEU A 185 -1.26 -16.84 -3.59
C LEU A 185 -0.98 -16.23 -4.96
N ASP A 186 -1.98 -16.30 -5.85
CA ASP A 186 -1.94 -15.61 -7.13
C ASP A 186 -1.94 -14.10 -6.92
N CYS A 187 -1.04 -13.42 -7.61
CA CYS A 187 -0.88 -11.98 -7.44
C CYS A 187 -0.43 -11.29 -8.73
N ILE A 188 -0.43 -9.98 -8.70
CA ILE A 188 0.17 -9.12 -9.70
C ILE A 188 1.39 -8.47 -9.09
N SER A 189 2.56 -8.57 -9.73
CA SER A 189 3.76 -7.86 -9.28
C SER A 189 4.13 -6.74 -10.23
N LEU A 190 4.47 -5.57 -9.66
CA LEU A 190 4.92 -4.41 -10.41
C LEU A 190 6.24 -3.91 -9.83
N GLN A 191 7.22 -3.69 -10.70
CA GLN A 191 8.44 -2.95 -10.33
C GLN A 191 8.25 -1.47 -10.69
N ALA A 192 8.57 -0.60 -9.74
CA ALA A 192 8.45 0.83 -9.91
C ALA A 192 9.73 1.54 -9.51
N ASN A 193 10.07 2.57 -10.29
CA ASN A 193 11.08 3.56 -9.94
C ASN A 193 10.40 4.93 -9.82
N TRP A 194 10.89 5.77 -8.90
CA TRP A 194 10.39 7.13 -8.77
C TRP A 194 11.50 8.12 -8.49
N SER A 195 11.20 9.37 -8.70
CA SER A 195 12.07 10.50 -8.41
C SER A 195 11.34 11.55 -7.60
N TYR A 196 12.11 12.34 -6.89
CA TYR A 196 11.62 13.46 -6.11
C TYR A 196 11.93 14.79 -6.80
N GLU A 197 11.19 15.85 -6.46
CA GLU A 197 11.60 17.22 -6.76
C GLU A 197 12.99 17.47 -6.16
N PRO A 198 13.82 18.30 -6.79
CA PRO A 198 15.10 18.68 -6.22
C PRO A 198 14.94 19.25 -4.81
N MET A 199 15.59 18.64 -3.85
CA MET A 199 15.56 19.01 -2.44
C MET A 199 16.88 19.63 -2.02
N GLY A 200 16.84 20.57 -1.07
CA GLY A 200 18.03 21.14 -0.47
C GLY A 200 18.76 20.24 0.53
N LEU A 201 18.26 19.04 0.77
CA LEU A 201 18.83 18.08 1.71
C LEU A 201 20.07 17.41 1.11
N ALA A 202 21.16 17.38 1.87
CA ALA A 202 22.45 16.83 1.45
C ALA A 202 22.46 15.29 1.25
N GLU A 203 21.35 14.58 1.50
CA GLU A 203 21.28 13.12 1.53
C GLU A 203 20.30 12.51 0.51
N GLU A 204 20.13 13.13 -0.65
CA GLU A 204 19.26 12.60 -1.73
C GLU A 204 19.62 11.15 -2.12
N THR A 205 20.89 10.74 -1.90
CA THR A 205 21.38 9.41 -2.29
C THR A 205 20.92 8.26 -1.39
N SER A 206 20.33 8.57 -0.24
CA SER A 206 19.82 7.57 0.72
C SER A 206 18.32 7.31 0.61
N LEU A 207 17.63 8.08 -0.23
CA LEU A 207 16.17 7.94 -0.37
C LEU A 207 15.79 6.70 -1.18
N GLN A 208 14.75 6.02 -0.74
CA GLN A 208 14.17 4.94 -1.51
C GLN A 208 13.57 5.50 -2.81
N THR A 209 13.95 4.91 -3.95
CA THR A 209 13.50 5.31 -5.29
C THR A 209 13.07 4.12 -6.14
N THR A 210 13.05 2.92 -5.57
CA THR A 210 12.66 1.68 -6.26
C THR A 210 12.01 0.70 -5.29
N ALA A 211 11.04 -0.05 -5.77
CA ALA A 211 10.44 -1.19 -5.06
C ALA A 211 9.65 -2.08 -6.00
N THR A 212 9.37 -3.30 -5.54
CA THR A 212 8.40 -4.21 -6.14
C THR A 212 7.12 -4.21 -5.30
N PHE A 213 5.99 -3.94 -5.94
CA PHE A 213 4.66 -3.93 -5.33
C PHE A 213 3.92 -5.22 -5.69
N ILE A 214 3.35 -5.87 -4.69
CA ILE A 214 2.52 -7.06 -4.84
C ILE A 214 1.07 -6.67 -4.61
N LEU A 215 0.24 -6.88 -5.62
CA LEU A 215 -1.19 -6.64 -5.54
C LEU A 215 -1.95 -7.96 -5.55
N THR A 216 -3.01 -8.01 -4.74
CA THR A 216 -3.95 -9.14 -4.73
C THR A 216 -5.35 -8.65 -5.03
N LYS A 217 -6.19 -9.56 -5.51
CA LYS A 217 -7.60 -9.28 -5.79
C LYS A 217 -8.45 -9.67 -4.59
N VAL A 218 -9.15 -8.71 -4.01
CA VAL A 218 -10.08 -8.89 -2.89
C VAL A 218 -11.45 -8.32 -3.28
N ASP A 219 -12.50 -9.11 -3.18
CA ASP A 219 -13.87 -8.71 -3.53
C ASP A 219 -14.03 -8.11 -4.94
N GLY A 220 -13.18 -8.55 -5.88
CA GLY A 220 -13.19 -8.09 -7.27
C GLY A 220 -12.40 -6.82 -7.55
N ASP A 221 -11.77 -6.21 -6.55
CA ASP A 221 -10.90 -5.04 -6.68
C ASP A 221 -9.44 -5.39 -6.37
N LEU A 222 -8.50 -4.50 -6.72
CA LEU A 222 -7.06 -4.70 -6.52
C LEU A 222 -6.54 -3.89 -5.34
N PHE A 223 -5.75 -4.54 -4.48
CA PHE A 223 -5.13 -3.91 -3.31
C PHE A 223 -3.64 -4.25 -3.23
N ILE A 224 -2.83 -3.31 -2.76
CA ILE A 224 -1.44 -3.57 -2.44
C ILE A 224 -1.40 -4.41 -1.17
N ASN A 225 -0.78 -5.58 -1.27
CA ASN A 225 -0.61 -6.55 -0.20
C ASN A 225 0.79 -6.49 0.41
N ALA A 226 1.83 -6.26 -0.41
CA ALA A 226 3.20 -6.14 0.06
C ALA A 226 4.02 -5.16 -0.79
N ILE A 227 5.06 -4.59 -0.18
CA ILE A 227 6.06 -3.73 -0.82
C ILE A 227 7.43 -4.30 -0.48
N LEU A 228 8.17 -4.68 -1.50
CA LEU A 228 9.50 -5.28 -1.38
C LEU A 228 10.54 -4.25 -1.87
N SER A 229 11.37 -3.76 -0.95
CA SER A 229 12.53 -2.93 -1.31
C SER A 229 13.65 -3.82 -1.88
N GLU A 230 14.34 -3.34 -2.88
CA GLU A 230 15.53 -3.99 -3.44
C GLU A 230 16.80 -3.55 -2.71
#